data_36ecdebe0d23b83191ea2ee86c6b4ecb
#
_entry.id   36ecdebe0d23b83191ea2ee86c6b4ecb
#
_cell.length_a   1.000
_cell.length_b   1.000
_cell.length_c   1.000
_cell.angle_alpha   90.00
_cell.angle_beta   90.00
_cell.angle_gamma   90.00
#
_symmetry.space_group_name_H-M   'P 1'
#
loop_
_entity.id
_entity.type
_entity.pdbx_description
1 polymer ?
#
loop_
_entity_poly.entity_id
_entity_poly.type
_entity_poly.pdbx_seq_one_letter_code
_entity_poly.pdbx_strand_id
1 'polypeptide(L)'
;MCFFIGCSSNDREAGLVYGNESAPIEIINYTSFQCIDCATMHERLHESIKRFIEDGTIRLIEKPIDITRFEYDEVIYKHMSEEQSLDFEKLLEIYTTQRQWRDFKSNEEVIKFLNLSQDENKKNINDLKIITKEKSKINLEEVPTMILNGKRLPINISEEEFINKVESLLRK
;
A
#
# COMPACT_ATOMS: atom_id res chain seq x y z
N MET A 1 15.00 7.95 40.59
CA MET A 1 14.43 9.07 39.85
C MET A 1 14.59 8.76 38.38
N CYS A 2 13.61 8.07 37.82
CA CYS A 2 13.67 7.63 36.39
C CYS A 2 13.05 8.72 35.53
N PHE A 3 13.84 9.36 34.70
CA PHE A 3 13.35 10.26 33.64
C PHE A 3 12.71 9.42 32.54
N PHE A 4 11.39 9.43 32.48
CA PHE A 4 10.67 9.06 31.28
C PHE A 4 10.89 10.15 30.24
N ILE A 5 11.80 9.88 29.28
CA ILE A 5 11.87 10.64 28.05
C ILE A 5 10.68 10.15 27.23
N GLY A 6 9.62 10.94 27.22
CA GLY A 6 8.50 10.76 26.32
C GLY A 6 8.99 10.92 24.88
N CYS A 7 9.11 9.82 24.15
CA CYS A 7 9.12 9.85 22.70
C CYS A 7 7.75 10.33 22.24
N SER A 8 7.62 11.63 22.05
CA SER A 8 6.57 12.22 21.24
C SER A 8 6.98 12.05 19.78
N SER A 9 6.88 10.84 19.26
CA SER A 9 6.95 10.64 17.81
C SER A 9 5.54 10.65 17.28
N ASN A 10 5.13 11.80 16.81
CA ASN A 10 4.03 11.95 15.86
C ASN A 10 4.48 11.45 14.48
N ASP A 11 5.25 10.38 14.43
CA ASP A 11 5.67 9.69 13.20
C ASP A 11 4.54 8.78 12.75
N ARG A 12 3.48 9.43 12.27
CA ARG A 12 2.41 8.76 11.53
C ARG A 12 3.04 8.08 10.32
N GLU A 13 2.84 6.76 10.23
CA GLU A 13 3.41 5.97 9.14
C GLU A 13 2.94 6.46 7.77
N ALA A 14 3.89 6.65 6.84
CA ALA A 14 3.59 7.07 5.48
C ALA A 14 3.06 5.91 4.66
N GLY A 15 1.96 6.15 3.94
CA GLY A 15 1.30 5.17 3.08
C GLY A 15 -0.21 5.13 3.29
N LEU A 16 -0.87 4.23 2.56
CA LEU A 16 -2.26 3.86 2.75
C LEU A 16 -2.30 2.76 3.80
N VAL A 17 -2.96 3.02 4.92
CA VAL A 17 -2.97 2.11 6.08
C VAL A 17 -4.35 1.51 6.26
N TYR A 18 -4.42 0.18 6.27
CA TYR A 18 -5.64 -0.60 6.44
C TYR A 18 -5.50 -1.57 7.62
N GLY A 19 -6.54 -1.69 8.43
CA GLY A 19 -6.54 -2.54 9.61
C GLY A 19 -6.18 -1.81 10.91
N ASN A 20 -6.18 -2.55 12.01
CA ASN A 20 -6.00 -2.01 13.35
C ASN A 20 -4.50 -1.83 13.67
N GLU A 21 -4.15 -0.73 14.36
CA GLU A 21 -2.78 -0.51 14.87
C GLU A 21 -2.30 -1.60 15.84
N SER A 22 -3.22 -2.27 16.52
CA SER A 22 -2.93 -3.38 17.43
C SER A 22 -2.88 -4.75 16.76
N ALA A 23 -3.03 -4.83 15.42
CA ALA A 23 -2.96 -6.10 14.71
C ALA A 23 -1.61 -6.79 14.95
N PRO A 24 -1.60 -8.10 15.24
CA PRO A 24 -0.37 -8.83 15.56
C PRO A 24 0.57 -8.99 14.37
N ILE A 25 0.07 -8.79 13.17
CA ILE A 25 0.84 -8.97 11.94
C ILE A 25 0.81 -7.69 11.11
N GLU A 26 2.00 -7.19 10.77
CA GLU A 26 2.18 -6.05 9.88
C GLU A 26 2.66 -6.50 8.51
N ILE A 27 2.04 -5.94 7.47
CA ILE A 27 2.47 -6.07 6.09
C ILE A 27 2.79 -4.69 5.55
N ILE A 28 4.01 -4.51 5.06
CA ILE A 28 4.41 -3.34 4.28
C ILE A 28 4.55 -3.79 2.83
N ASN A 29 3.83 -3.14 1.92
CA ASN A 29 3.93 -3.41 0.49
C ASN A 29 4.40 -2.17 -0.27
N TYR A 30 5.62 -2.21 -0.80
CA TYR A 30 6.10 -1.22 -1.75
C TYR A 30 5.57 -1.57 -3.14
N THR A 31 4.86 -0.66 -3.75
CA THR A 31 4.00 -0.94 -4.89
C THR A 31 4.03 0.17 -5.94
N SER A 32 3.43 -0.10 -7.08
CA SER A 32 3.09 0.87 -8.12
C SER A 32 1.70 0.53 -8.68
N PHE A 33 0.83 1.52 -8.77
CA PHE A 33 -0.52 1.33 -9.33
C PHE A 33 -0.49 0.95 -10.81
N GLN A 34 0.54 1.38 -11.58
CA GLN A 34 0.70 1.05 -12.99
C GLN A 34 1.46 -0.26 -13.25
N CYS A 35 2.04 -0.88 -12.24
CA CYS A 35 2.78 -2.13 -12.39
C CYS A 35 1.83 -3.34 -12.51
N ILE A 36 1.97 -4.13 -13.59
CA ILE A 36 1.14 -5.32 -13.84
C ILE A 36 1.34 -6.38 -12.75
N ASP A 37 2.57 -6.59 -12.30
CA ASP A 37 2.86 -7.60 -11.27
C ASP A 37 2.27 -7.19 -9.92
N CYS A 38 2.20 -5.88 -9.61
CA CYS A 38 1.51 -5.36 -8.44
C CYS A 38 0.00 -5.65 -8.53
N ALA A 39 -0.64 -5.35 -9.64
CA ALA A 39 -2.05 -5.65 -9.86
C ALA A 39 -2.34 -7.16 -9.76
N THR A 40 -1.50 -7.99 -10.40
CA THR A 40 -1.64 -9.46 -10.36
C THR A 40 -1.50 -10.01 -8.94
N MET A 41 -0.60 -9.46 -8.12
CA MET A 41 -0.45 -9.84 -6.74
C MET A 41 -1.70 -9.46 -5.92
N HIS A 42 -2.22 -8.24 -6.10
CA HIS A 42 -3.46 -7.80 -5.46
C HIS A 42 -4.65 -8.67 -5.89
N GLU A 43 -4.83 -8.93 -7.20
CA GLU A 43 -5.89 -9.83 -7.68
C GLU A 43 -5.83 -11.21 -7.03
N ARG A 44 -4.64 -11.73 -6.74
CA ARG A 44 -4.44 -13.07 -6.15
C ARG A 44 -4.65 -13.10 -4.63
N LEU A 45 -4.30 -12.04 -3.90
CA LEU A 45 -4.22 -12.06 -2.44
C LEU A 45 -5.30 -11.23 -1.75
N HIS A 46 -6.07 -10.40 -2.49
CA HIS A 46 -6.93 -9.37 -1.87
C HIS A 46 -8.01 -9.94 -0.96
N GLU A 47 -8.64 -11.06 -1.33
CA GLU A 47 -9.69 -11.67 -0.49
C GLU A 47 -9.15 -12.11 0.87
N SER A 48 -7.98 -12.76 0.86
CA SER A 48 -7.33 -13.19 2.09
C SER A 48 -6.82 -12.02 2.92
N ILE A 49 -6.24 -11.01 2.28
CA ILE A 49 -5.79 -9.79 2.97
C ILE A 49 -6.98 -9.07 3.58
N LYS A 50 -8.07 -8.87 2.82
CA LYS A 50 -9.30 -8.23 3.29
C LYS A 50 -9.84 -8.93 4.53
N ARG A 51 -10.01 -10.25 4.46
CA ARG A 51 -10.48 -11.06 5.58
C ARG A 51 -9.62 -10.85 6.83
N PHE A 52 -8.30 -10.88 6.70
CA PHE A 52 -7.38 -10.70 7.82
C PHE A 52 -7.34 -9.26 8.35
N ILE A 53 -7.63 -8.26 7.51
CA ILE A 53 -7.82 -6.87 7.95
C ILE A 53 -9.12 -6.77 8.78
N GLU A 54 -10.22 -7.31 8.28
CA GLU A 54 -11.54 -7.26 8.91
C GLU A 54 -11.60 -8.00 10.25
N ASP A 55 -10.88 -9.12 10.38
CA ASP A 55 -10.80 -9.87 11.64
C ASP A 55 -9.73 -9.33 12.62
N GLY A 56 -9.02 -8.26 12.24
CA GLY A 56 -8.01 -7.61 13.07
C GLY A 56 -6.66 -8.33 13.14
N THR A 57 -6.43 -9.31 12.29
CA THR A 57 -5.18 -10.10 12.25
C THR A 57 -4.04 -9.34 11.60
N ILE A 58 -4.33 -8.62 10.52
CA ILE A 58 -3.33 -7.90 9.71
C ILE A 58 -3.57 -6.39 9.75
N ARG A 59 -2.46 -5.66 9.82
CA ARG A 59 -2.35 -4.26 9.43
C ARG A 59 -1.54 -4.18 8.14
N LEU A 60 -2.15 -3.69 7.06
CA LEU A 60 -1.48 -3.48 5.77
C LEU A 60 -1.11 -2.01 5.60
N ILE A 61 0.12 -1.76 5.17
CA ILE A 61 0.63 -0.44 4.81
C ILE A 61 1.07 -0.51 3.35
N GLU A 62 0.28 0.10 2.49
CA GLU A 62 0.55 0.18 1.06
C GLU A 62 1.35 1.45 0.78
N LYS A 63 2.57 1.31 0.25
CA LYS A 63 3.51 2.40 -0.02
C LYS A 63 3.74 2.55 -1.53
N PRO A 64 2.94 3.38 -2.22
CA PRO A 64 3.18 3.67 -3.62
C PRO A 64 4.55 4.35 -3.79
N ILE A 65 5.35 3.83 -4.72
CA ILE A 65 6.66 4.41 -5.00
C ILE A 65 6.67 5.13 -6.33
N ASP A 66 7.46 6.17 -6.41
CA ASP A 66 7.75 6.86 -7.67
C ASP A 66 8.64 5.97 -8.55
N ILE A 67 8.12 5.61 -9.73
CA ILE A 67 8.85 4.91 -10.79
C ILE A 67 8.78 5.77 -12.04
N THR A 68 9.93 6.25 -12.50
CA THR A 68 10.05 7.22 -13.60
C THR A 68 9.27 6.87 -14.87
N ARG A 69 9.04 5.59 -15.15
CA ARG A 69 8.25 5.12 -16.32
C ARG A 69 6.74 5.07 -16.08
N PHE A 70 6.28 5.31 -14.85
CA PHE A 70 4.89 5.20 -14.42
C PHE A 70 4.41 6.56 -13.88
N GLU A 71 3.90 7.38 -14.78
CA GLU A 71 3.53 8.78 -14.50
C GLU A 71 2.25 8.93 -13.67
N TYR A 72 1.38 7.90 -13.60
CA TYR A 72 0.11 8.00 -12.88
C TYR A 72 0.18 7.57 -11.41
N ASP A 73 1.24 6.92 -10.96
CA ASP A 73 1.38 6.52 -9.55
C ASP A 73 1.24 7.71 -8.60
N GLU A 74 2.00 8.77 -8.89
CA GLU A 74 1.96 10.00 -8.12
C GLU A 74 0.61 10.72 -8.23
N VAL A 75 0.04 10.78 -9.44
CA VAL A 75 -1.26 11.41 -9.71
C VAL A 75 -2.36 10.71 -8.92
N ILE A 76 -2.46 9.39 -9.03
CA ILE A 76 -3.47 8.61 -8.32
C ILE A 76 -3.34 8.85 -6.81
N TYR A 77 -2.15 8.69 -6.25
CA TYR A 77 -1.95 8.81 -4.82
C TYR A 77 -2.27 10.21 -4.29
N LYS A 78 -1.84 11.26 -4.98
CA LYS A 78 -2.13 12.65 -4.59
C LYS A 78 -3.60 12.99 -4.65
N HIS A 79 -4.34 12.43 -5.60
CA HIS A 79 -5.74 12.72 -5.82
C HIS A 79 -6.70 11.76 -5.09
N MET A 80 -6.23 10.74 -4.38
CA MET A 80 -7.06 9.99 -3.44
C MET A 80 -7.45 10.92 -2.28
N SER A 81 -8.77 11.11 -2.07
CA SER A 81 -9.27 11.85 -0.91
C SER A 81 -8.88 11.16 0.40
N GLU A 82 -9.09 11.81 1.55
CA GLU A 82 -8.84 11.18 2.85
C GLU A 82 -9.69 9.91 3.02
N GLU A 83 -10.96 9.97 2.65
CA GLU A 83 -11.88 8.83 2.69
C GLU A 83 -11.41 7.69 1.77
N GLN A 84 -11.07 8.00 0.52
CA GLN A 84 -10.58 7.01 -0.45
C GLN A 84 -9.26 6.36 -0.01
N SER A 85 -8.40 7.11 0.68
CA SER A 85 -7.12 6.61 1.20
C SER A 85 -7.29 5.62 2.36
N LEU A 86 -8.46 5.58 3.00
CA LEU A 86 -8.82 4.65 4.08
C LEU A 86 -9.70 3.49 3.58
N ASP A 87 -10.12 3.52 2.33
CA ASP A 87 -11.00 2.52 1.73
C ASP A 87 -10.19 1.46 0.97
N PHE A 88 -10.15 0.24 1.53
CA PHE A 88 -9.45 -0.89 0.90
C PHE A 88 -10.10 -1.31 -0.42
N GLU A 89 -11.42 -1.17 -0.57
CA GLU A 89 -12.13 -1.45 -1.82
C GLU A 89 -11.71 -0.47 -2.92
N LYS A 90 -11.42 0.78 -2.55
CA LYS A 90 -10.89 1.77 -3.50
C LYS A 90 -9.50 1.40 -4.00
N LEU A 91 -8.64 0.92 -3.12
CA LEU A 91 -7.34 0.39 -3.52
C LEU A 91 -7.49 -0.78 -4.50
N LEU A 92 -8.40 -1.71 -4.19
CA LEU A 92 -8.67 -2.85 -5.05
C LEU A 92 -9.23 -2.44 -6.41
N GLU A 93 -10.16 -1.47 -6.45
CA GLU A 93 -10.69 -0.92 -7.70
C GLU A 93 -9.57 -0.39 -8.61
N ILE A 94 -8.61 0.36 -8.05
CA ILE A 94 -7.48 0.90 -8.80
C ILE A 94 -6.70 -0.22 -9.50
N TYR A 95 -6.40 -1.32 -8.80
CA TYR A 95 -5.66 -2.45 -9.37
C TYR A 95 -6.48 -3.27 -10.34
N THR A 96 -7.71 -3.62 -10.02
CA THR A 96 -8.54 -4.48 -10.87
C THR A 96 -8.97 -3.81 -12.17
N THR A 97 -9.04 -2.47 -12.18
CA THR A 97 -9.34 -1.69 -13.38
C THR A 97 -8.10 -1.19 -14.13
N GLN A 98 -6.89 -1.54 -13.66
CA GLN A 98 -5.62 -1.02 -14.18
C GLN A 98 -5.52 -1.09 -15.71
N ARG A 99 -5.94 -2.20 -16.31
CA ARG A 99 -5.88 -2.41 -17.76
C ARG A 99 -6.73 -1.42 -18.56
N GLN A 100 -7.70 -0.76 -17.93
CA GLN A 100 -8.59 0.19 -18.59
C GLN A 100 -7.99 1.60 -18.60
N TRP A 101 -7.29 2.02 -17.53
CA TRP A 101 -6.81 3.38 -17.37
C TRP A 101 -5.29 3.57 -17.56
N ARG A 102 -4.50 2.50 -17.44
CA ARG A 102 -3.03 2.60 -17.46
C ARG A 102 -2.44 3.22 -18.73
N ASP A 103 -3.15 3.15 -19.84
CA ASP A 103 -2.72 3.65 -21.15
C ASP A 103 -3.46 4.94 -21.57
N PHE A 104 -4.19 5.60 -20.66
CA PHE A 104 -4.79 6.90 -20.89
C PHE A 104 -3.72 7.93 -21.25
N LYS A 105 -4.14 9.08 -21.79
CA LYS A 105 -3.20 10.08 -22.33
C LYS A 105 -3.12 11.35 -21.49
N SER A 106 -3.93 11.44 -20.43
CA SER A 106 -3.90 12.57 -19.52
C SER A 106 -4.23 12.19 -18.07
N ASN A 107 -3.74 13.00 -17.15
CA ASN A 107 -4.04 12.86 -15.73
C ASN A 107 -5.53 13.01 -15.45
N GLU A 108 -6.20 13.94 -16.17
CA GLU A 108 -7.64 14.19 -16.02
C GLU A 108 -8.49 12.98 -16.36
N GLU A 109 -8.09 12.22 -17.40
CA GLU A 109 -8.78 10.98 -17.75
C GLU A 109 -8.67 9.95 -16.63
N VAL A 110 -7.49 9.78 -16.02
CA VAL A 110 -7.27 8.85 -14.89
C VAL A 110 -8.06 9.29 -13.67
N ILE A 111 -7.96 10.57 -13.27
CA ILE A 111 -8.67 11.14 -12.13
C ILE A 111 -10.18 10.93 -12.29
N LYS A 112 -10.70 11.23 -13.48
CA LYS A 112 -12.12 11.08 -13.78
C LYS A 112 -12.57 9.61 -13.77
N PHE A 113 -11.81 8.74 -14.43
CA PHE A 113 -12.13 7.31 -14.53
C PHE A 113 -12.18 6.65 -13.16
N LEU A 114 -11.16 6.91 -12.34
CA LEU A 114 -11.06 6.39 -10.98
C LEU A 114 -11.89 7.19 -9.96
N ASN A 115 -12.68 8.19 -10.41
CA ASN A 115 -13.49 9.05 -9.53
C ASN A 115 -12.68 9.61 -8.33
N LEU A 116 -11.45 10.06 -8.60
CA LEU A 116 -10.58 10.65 -7.59
C LEU A 116 -10.95 12.11 -7.31
N SER A 117 -10.46 12.67 -6.21
CA SER A 117 -10.64 14.08 -5.87
C SER A 117 -9.98 14.99 -6.92
N GLN A 118 -10.61 16.12 -7.22
CA GLN A 118 -9.97 17.18 -8.03
C GLN A 118 -8.88 17.91 -7.23
N ASP A 119 -9.01 17.94 -5.90
CA ASP A 119 -8.03 18.54 -5.01
C ASP A 119 -6.99 17.52 -4.56
N GLU A 120 -5.74 17.93 -4.49
CA GLU A 120 -4.66 17.10 -4.00
C GLU A 120 -4.72 16.93 -2.47
N ASN A 121 -4.53 15.70 -2.00
CA ASN A 121 -4.44 15.35 -0.60
C ASN A 121 -3.06 15.69 -0.02
N LYS A 122 -3.00 16.69 0.86
CA LYS A 122 -1.75 17.15 1.47
C LYS A 122 -1.02 16.08 2.26
N LYS A 123 -1.77 15.16 2.90
CA LYS A 123 -1.17 14.03 3.61
C LYS A 123 -0.43 13.13 2.63
N ASN A 124 -1.08 12.74 1.54
CA ASN A 124 -0.52 11.84 0.54
C ASN A 124 0.70 12.47 -0.16
N ILE A 125 0.70 13.77 -0.41
CA ILE A 125 1.89 14.51 -0.91
C ILE A 125 3.08 14.39 0.06
N ASN A 126 2.84 14.53 1.35
CA ASN A 126 3.90 14.40 2.36
C ASN A 126 4.38 12.96 2.50
N ASP A 127 3.48 12.00 2.44
CA ASP A 127 3.79 10.57 2.49
C ASP A 127 4.70 10.16 1.33
N LEU A 128 4.45 10.63 0.11
CA LEU A 128 5.32 10.38 -1.05
C LEU A 128 6.77 10.80 -0.79
N LYS A 129 6.98 11.94 -0.16
CA LYS A 129 8.34 12.42 0.19
C LYS A 129 9.04 11.49 1.19
N ILE A 130 8.29 10.95 2.14
CA ILE A 130 8.80 10.01 3.14
C ILE A 130 9.10 8.67 2.48
N ILE A 131 8.17 8.13 1.71
CA ILE A 131 8.31 6.85 0.99
C ILE A 131 9.50 6.89 0.02
N THR A 132 9.69 8.01 -0.70
CA THR A 132 10.85 8.20 -1.59
C THR A 132 12.18 8.11 -0.83
N LYS A 133 12.25 8.67 0.39
CA LYS A 133 13.44 8.55 1.24
C LYS A 133 13.63 7.13 1.79
N GLU A 134 12.54 6.46 2.17
CA GLU A 134 12.58 5.06 2.61
C GLU A 134 13.10 4.14 1.50
N LYS A 135 12.53 4.26 0.29
CA LYS A 135 12.96 3.54 -0.91
C LYS A 135 14.48 3.58 -1.10
N SER A 136 15.07 4.77 -0.94
CA SER A 136 16.52 4.95 -1.10
C SER A 136 17.33 4.28 0.02
N LYS A 137 16.80 4.28 1.25
CA LYS A 137 17.50 3.68 2.42
C LYS A 137 17.52 2.15 2.37
N ILE A 138 16.45 1.52 1.88
CA ILE A 138 16.32 0.06 1.82
C ILE A 138 16.82 -0.55 0.51
N ASN A 139 17.37 0.27 -0.41
CA ASN A 139 17.79 -0.15 -1.75
C ASN A 139 16.70 -0.96 -2.46
N LEU A 140 15.49 -0.38 -2.52
CA LEU A 140 14.35 -1.04 -3.16
C LEU A 140 14.58 -1.16 -4.66
N GLU A 141 14.71 -2.38 -5.18
CA GLU A 141 15.08 -2.67 -6.58
C GLU A 141 13.88 -2.97 -7.46
N GLU A 142 12.80 -3.48 -6.88
CA GLU A 142 11.63 -3.95 -7.63
C GLU A 142 10.32 -3.77 -6.87
N VAL A 143 9.21 -3.76 -7.61
CA VAL A 143 7.84 -3.81 -7.10
C VAL A 143 7.06 -4.94 -7.80
N PRO A 144 6.11 -5.58 -7.10
CA PRO A 144 5.79 -5.39 -5.69
C PRO A 144 6.90 -5.94 -4.77
N THR A 145 7.14 -5.27 -3.64
CA THR A 145 7.94 -5.81 -2.55
C THR A 145 7.09 -5.85 -1.29
N MET A 146 6.59 -7.02 -0.95
CA MET A 146 5.77 -7.26 0.22
C MET A 146 6.61 -7.81 1.37
N ILE A 147 6.53 -7.17 2.54
CA ILE A 147 7.27 -7.51 3.76
C ILE A 147 6.26 -7.86 4.85
N LEU A 148 6.30 -9.11 5.31
CA LEU A 148 5.45 -9.65 6.37
C LEU A 148 6.26 -9.76 7.66
N ASN A 149 5.93 -8.97 8.69
CA ASN A 149 6.69 -8.91 9.95
C ASN A 149 8.22 -8.90 9.71
N GLY A 150 8.69 -8.00 8.85
CA GLY A 150 10.12 -7.81 8.53
C GLY A 150 10.72 -8.85 7.58
N LYS A 151 9.95 -9.81 7.06
CA LYS A 151 10.42 -10.82 6.10
C LYS A 151 9.80 -10.62 4.73
N ARG A 152 10.62 -10.46 3.71
CA ARG A 152 10.16 -10.35 2.33
C ARG A 152 9.48 -11.63 1.87
N LEU A 153 8.33 -11.47 1.22
CA LEU A 153 7.60 -12.56 0.57
C LEU A 153 8.00 -12.67 -0.90
N PRO A 154 7.97 -13.90 -1.50
CA PRO A 154 8.11 -14.07 -2.94
C PRO A 154 7.00 -13.33 -3.70
N ILE A 155 7.34 -12.69 -4.83
CA ILE A 155 6.36 -11.99 -5.69
C ILE A 155 5.24 -12.93 -6.17
N ASN A 156 5.59 -14.17 -6.42
CA ASN A 156 4.68 -15.20 -6.93
C ASN A 156 4.08 -16.08 -5.83
N ILE A 157 4.14 -15.67 -4.56
CA ILE A 157 3.53 -16.41 -3.46
C ILE A 157 2.07 -16.73 -3.79
N SER A 158 1.65 -17.99 -3.61
CA SER A 158 0.24 -18.38 -3.78
C SER A 158 -0.60 -17.88 -2.61
N GLU A 159 -1.92 -17.80 -2.81
CA GLU A 159 -2.84 -17.44 -1.73
C GLU A 159 -2.76 -18.41 -0.56
N GLU A 160 -2.70 -19.73 -0.83
CA GLU A 160 -2.55 -20.77 0.18
C GLU A 160 -1.26 -20.62 1.00
N GLU A 161 -0.12 -20.38 0.32
CA GLU A 161 1.15 -20.14 1.02
C GLU A 161 1.12 -18.87 1.86
N PHE A 162 0.45 -17.81 1.38
CA PHE A 162 0.26 -16.57 2.11
C PHE A 162 -0.55 -16.80 3.39
N ILE A 163 -1.71 -17.46 3.27
CA ILE A 163 -2.56 -17.82 4.42
C ILE A 163 -1.77 -18.65 5.45
N ASN A 164 -1.08 -19.69 4.99
CA ASN A 164 -0.28 -20.57 5.87
C ASN A 164 0.82 -19.79 6.62
N LYS A 165 1.46 -18.79 5.97
CA LYS A 165 2.47 -17.94 6.61
C LYS A 165 1.85 -17.05 7.68
N VAL A 166 0.72 -16.41 7.40
CA VAL A 166 -0.02 -15.58 8.37
C VAL A 166 -0.41 -16.41 9.58
N GLU A 167 -1.08 -17.54 9.36
CA GLU A 167 -1.52 -18.43 10.45
C GLU A 167 -0.36 -18.99 11.28
N SER A 168 0.79 -19.25 10.65
CA SER A 168 1.98 -19.74 11.38
C SER A 168 2.57 -18.69 12.33
N LEU A 169 2.38 -17.40 12.05
CA LEU A 169 2.82 -16.31 12.92
C LEU A 169 1.91 -16.13 14.13
N LEU A 170 0.61 -16.46 14.01
CA LEU A 170 -0.36 -16.36 15.09
C LEU A 170 -0.20 -17.48 16.15
N ARG A 171 0.48 -18.58 15.79
CA ARG A 171 0.69 -19.74 16.68
C ARG A 171 1.95 -19.63 17.54
N LYS A 172 2.71 -18.54 17.41
CA LYS A 172 3.94 -18.30 18.19
C LYS A 172 3.69 -17.37 19.35
#